data_a893636500a1ccc7403d8e8fca9f88bc
#
_entry.id   a893636500a1ccc7403d8e8fca9f88bc
#
_cell.length_a   1.000
_cell.length_b   1.000
_cell.length_c   1.000
_cell.angle_alpha   90.00
_cell.angle_beta   90.00
_cell.angle_gamma   90.00
#
_symmetry.space_group_name_H-M   'P 1'
#
loop_
_entity.id
_entity.type
_entity.pdbx_description
1 polymer ?
#
loop_
_entity_poly.entity_id
_entity_poly.type
_entity_poly.pdbx_seq_one_letter_code
_entity_poly.pdbx_strand_id
1 'polypeptide(L)'
;QDGMDRPKTELAYRVPASKFTRRKLEENIKAQELEGLDTTIDWKNTGDNSYDGEKLQILAHDESGKWERPDNILNNWRVTKTTLRLGRRIVGKCMMGSTSNALDKGGDNFKKLYYNSDVTKRNRNGQTSSGLYSLFIPMEWNYEGYLDTYGAPVFLTPRNPIIGIDNTPIEIGVIEHWENE
;
A
#
# COMPACT_ATOMS: atom_id res chain seq x y z
N GLN A 1 5.65 4.22 32.43
CA GLN A 1 5.35 3.95 31.00
C GLN A 1 6.59 4.21 30.24
N ASP A 2 7.45 3.30 30.38
CA ASP A 2 8.76 3.69 30.14
C ASP A 2 9.38 2.74 29.23
N GLY A 3 10.08 3.30 28.30
CA GLY A 3 11.16 2.61 27.68
C GLY A 3 10.76 1.50 26.72
N MET A 4 9.63 1.56 26.08
CA MET A 4 9.60 1.00 24.76
C MET A 4 10.60 1.82 23.96
N ASP A 5 11.76 1.23 23.71
CA ASP A 5 12.65 1.73 22.69
C ASP A 5 11.79 2.06 21.49
N ARG A 6 11.68 3.35 21.20
CA ARG A 6 10.94 3.77 20.02
C ARG A 6 11.59 3.04 18.87
N PRO A 7 10.86 2.25 18.13
CA PRO A 7 11.44 1.57 16.99
C PRO A 7 12.16 2.62 16.14
N LYS A 8 13.31 2.29 15.60
CA LYS A 8 14.03 3.20 14.71
C LYS A 8 13.06 3.67 13.65
N THR A 9 12.87 4.97 13.55
CA THR A 9 11.97 5.59 12.57
C THR A 9 12.63 5.76 11.21
N GLU A 10 13.88 5.33 11.08
CA GLU A 10 14.66 5.44 9.87
C GLU A 10 15.55 4.21 9.69
N LEU A 11 15.56 3.67 8.48
CA LEU A 11 16.49 2.63 8.05
C LEU A 11 17.28 3.15 6.85
N ALA A 12 18.55 3.47 7.06
CA ALA A 12 19.48 3.78 5.98
C ALA A 12 20.15 2.50 5.48
N TYR A 13 19.97 2.21 4.20
CA TYR A 13 20.59 1.04 3.56
C TYR A 13 21.80 1.45 2.75
N ARG A 14 22.99 1.04 3.22
CA ARG A 14 24.26 1.26 2.57
C ARG A 14 25.05 -0.05 2.50
N VAL A 15 25.63 -0.34 1.37
CA VAL A 15 26.41 -1.56 1.17
C VAL A 15 27.90 -1.20 1.19
N PRO A 16 28.73 -1.86 2.03
CA PRO A 16 30.18 -1.71 1.98
C PRO A 16 30.74 -2.23 0.66
N ALA A 17 31.76 -1.56 0.12
CA ALA A 17 32.41 -1.92 -1.14
C ALA A 17 32.90 -3.38 -1.19
N SER A 18 33.33 -3.95 -0.07
CA SER A 18 33.89 -5.31 -0.01
C SER A 18 33.01 -6.34 0.69
N LYS A 19 32.26 -5.95 1.71
CA LYS A 19 31.37 -6.85 2.48
C LYS A 19 30.32 -6.06 3.22
N PHE A 20 29.08 -6.50 3.08
CA PHE A 20 28.00 -6.05 3.96
C PHE A 20 28.15 -6.69 5.33
N THR A 21 28.24 -5.87 6.39
CA THR A 21 28.11 -6.33 7.76
C THR A 21 27.24 -5.37 8.54
N ARG A 22 26.20 -5.91 9.19
CA ARG A 22 25.32 -5.13 10.07
C ARG A 22 26.08 -4.38 11.15
N ARG A 23 27.10 -5.01 11.71
CA ARG A 23 27.96 -4.43 12.72
C ARG A 23 28.67 -3.16 12.25
N LYS A 24 29.12 -3.11 11.01
CA LYS A 24 29.74 -1.91 10.42
C LYS A 24 28.78 -0.74 10.28
N LEU A 25 27.50 -1.00 10.01
CA LEU A 25 26.47 0.03 9.99
C LEU A 25 26.20 0.60 11.40
N GLU A 26 26.27 -0.25 12.43
CA GLU A 26 26.09 0.15 13.81
C GLU A 26 27.29 0.96 14.35
N GLU A 27 28.48 0.76 13.81
CA GLU A 27 29.71 1.47 14.19
C GLU A 27 29.88 2.84 13.49
N ASN A 28 28.84 3.38 12.84
CA ASN A 28 28.88 4.69 12.16
C ASN A 28 30.07 4.87 11.21
N ILE A 29 30.39 3.87 10.42
CA ILE A 29 31.47 3.96 9.43
C ILE A 29 31.15 5.06 8.42
N LYS A 30 32.15 5.89 8.11
CA LYS A 30 32.03 6.99 7.18
C LYS A 30 31.48 6.53 5.82
N ALA A 31 30.56 7.30 5.26
CA ALA A 31 29.89 7.00 3.99
C ALA A 31 30.84 6.67 2.82
N GLN A 32 32.08 7.15 2.88
CA GLN A 32 33.14 6.90 1.88
C GLN A 32 33.55 5.42 1.78
N GLU A 33 33.27 4.61 2.79
CA GLU A 33 33.60 3.19 2.82
C GLU A 33 32.44 2.31 2.35
N LEU A 34 31.32 2.91 1.94
CA LEU A 34 30.09 2.22 1.59
C LEU A 34 29.72 2.47 0.13
N GLU A 35 29.39 1.40 -0.57
CA GLU A 35 28.73 1.46 -1.88
C GLU A 35 27.23 1.21 -1.72
N GLY A 36 26.43 1.73 -2.64
CA GLY A 36 25.00 1.54 -2.64
C GLY A 36 24.26 2.80 -3.03
N LEU A 37 22.93 2.72 -3.08
CA LEU A 37 22.06 3.82 -3.51
C LEU A 37 21.78 4.84 -2.41
N ASP A 38 22.32 4.66 -1.22
CA ASP A 38 22.09 5.51 -0.06
C ASP A 38 20.57 5.75 0.20
N THR A 39 19.82 4.67 0.12
CA THR A 39 18.37 4.70 0.26
C THR A 39 17.99 4.72 1.73
N THR A 40 17.14 5.66 2.10
CA THR A 40 16.54 5.73 3.42
C THR A 40 15.10 5.24 3.36
N ILE A 41 14.71 4.39 4.29
CA ILE A 41 13.35 3.96 4.55
C ILE A 41 13.01 4.39 5.96
N ASP A 42 11.95 5.17 6.10
CA ASP A 42 11.44 5.60 7.39
C ASP A 42 9.93 5.41 7.49
N TRP A 43 9.36 5.61 8.66
CA TRP A 43 7.92 5.60 8.87
C TRP A 43 7.51 6.65 9.88
N LYS A 44 6.28 7.13 9.75
CA LYS A 44 5.66 8.07 10.66
C LYS A 44 4.27 7.58 11.04
N ASN A 45 3.86 7.94 12.24
CA ASN A 45 2.47 7.73 12.66
C ASN A 45 1.52 8.49 11.74
N THR A 46 0.27 8.01 11.66
CA THR A 46 -0.81 8.69 10.94
C THR A 46 -1.00 10.11 11.47
N GLY A 47 -1.20 11.03 10.57
CA GLY A 47 -1.45 12.44 10.91
C GLY A 47 -1.60 13.28 9.65
N ASP A 48 -2.42 14.32 9.73
CA ASP A 48 -2.73 15.20 8.60
C ASP A 48 -1.47 15.78 7.93
N ASN A 49 -0.44 16.07 8.72
CA ASN A 49 0.80 16.70 8.26
C ASN A 49 2.02 15.76 8.28
N SER A 50 1.80 14.46 8.41
CA SER A 50 2.91 13.50 8.32
C SER A 50 3.58 13.62 6.95
N TYR A 51 4.91 13.71 6.94
CA TYR A 51 5.75 13.95 5.76
C TYR A 51 5.57 15.32 5.07
N ASP A 52 4.95 16.30 5.71
CA ASP A 52 4.90 17.64 5.16
C ASP A 52 6.30 18.23 4.94
N GLY A 53 6.52 18.86 3.79
CA GLY A 53 7.79 19.48 3.43
C GLY A 53 8.89 18.52 2.97
N GLU A 54 8.72 17.23 3.09
CA GLU A 54 9.72 16.24 2.65
C GLU A 54 9.69 15.99 1.13
N LYS A 55 10.69 15.26 0.62
CA LYS A 55 10.75 14.81 -0.77
C LYS A 55 10.88 13.30 -0.79
N LEU A 56 9.84 12.65 -1.31
CA LEU A 56 9.71 11.21 -1.29
C LEU A 56 9.73 10.66 -2.71
N GLN A 57 10.39 9.53 -2.87
CA GLN A 57 10.36 8.75 -4.11
C GLN A 57 9.24 7.73 -4.08
N ILE A 58 8.99 7.14 -2.91
CA ILE A 58 7.89 6.21 -2.68
C ILE A 58 7.22 6.60 -1.37
N LEU A 59 5.90 6.66 -1.38
CA LEU A 59 5.05 6.84 -0.21
C LEU A 59 4.05 5.69 -0.15
N ALA A 60 4.06 4.95 0.94
CA ALA A 60 3.07 3.91 1.20
C ALA A 60 2.21 4.33 2.38
N HIS A 61 0.90 4.31 2.19
CA HIS A 61 -0.07 4.44 3.27
C HIS A 61 -0.68 3.07 3.52
N ASP A 62 -0.53 2.61 4.74
CA ASP A 62 -1.19 1.41 5.21
C ASP A 62 -2.49 1.75 5.92
N GLU A 63 -3.48 0.88 5.78
CA GLU A 63 -4.77 0.98 6.45
C GLU A 63 -5.45 2.37 6.30
N SER A 64 -5.35 2.97 5.12
CA SER A 64 -5.81 4.36 4.86
C SER A 64 -7.29 4.61 5.14
N GLY A 65 -8.12 3.57 5.09
CA GLY A 65 -9.55 3.63 5.44
C GLY A 65 -9.83 3.59 6.93
N LYS A 66 -8.83 3.30 7.75
CA LYS A 66 -8.95 3.17 9.21
C LYS A 66 -8.41 4.38 9.98
N TRP A 67 -8.08 5.46 9.30
CA TRP A 67 -7.64 6.68 9.95
C TRP A 67 -8.80 7.34 10.68
N GLU A 68 -8.76 7.26 12.00
CA GLU A 68 -9.78 7.83 12.87
C GLU A 68 -9.56 9.32 13.09
N ARG A 69 -10.64 10.02 13.39
CA ARG A 69 -10.56 11.45 13.74
C ARG A 69 -9.68 11.67 14.97
N PRO A 70 -8.93 12.78 15.06
CA PRO A 70 -9.01 13.97 14.19
C PRO A 70 -8.30 13.83 12.84
N ASP A 71 -7.47 12.81 12.64
CA ASP A 71 -6.68 12.63 11.43
C ASP A 71 -7.56 12.28 10.22
N ASN A 72 -7.16 12.76 9.05
CA ASN A 72 -7.97 12.66 7.86
C ASN A 72 -7.10 12.36 6.63
N ILE A 73 -7.33 11.21 6.02
CA ILE A 73 -6.58 10.78 4.83
C ILE A 73 -6.71 11.77 3.65
N LEU A 74 -7.84 12.47 3.52
CA LEU A 74 -7.99 13.49 2.47
C LEU A 74 -7.08 14.70 2.71
N ASN A 75 -6.98 15.15 3.96
CA ASN A 75 -6.10 16.24 4.33
C ASN A 75 -4.65 15.83 4.17
N ASN A 76 -4.28 14.67 4.69
CA ASN A 76 -2.92 14.15 4.53
C ASN A 76 -2.56 13.99 3.05
N TRP A 77 -3.43 13.42 2.21
CA TRP A 77 -3.16 13.30 0.78
C TRP A 77 -2.96 14.66 0.09
N ARG A 78 -3.74 15.66 0.47
CA ARG A 78 -3.56 17.03 -0.05
C ARG A 78 -2.17 17.58 0.23
N VAL A 79 -1.63 17.28 1.40
CA VAL A 79 -0.28 17.68 1.82
C VAL A 79 0.77 16.79 1.14
N THR A 80 0.68 15.48 1.32
CA THR A 80 1.74 14.55 0.93
C THR A 80 1.89 14.37 -0.58
N LYS A 81 0.85 14.57 -1.38
CA LYS A 81 1.00 14.55 -2.86
C LYS A 81 2.02 15.57 -3.38
N THR A 82 2.31 16.63 -2.61
CA THR A 82 3.30 17.63 -2.97
C THR A 82 4.73 17.13 -2.73
N THR A 83 4.93 16.22 -1.78
CA THR A 83 6.22 15.61 -1.47
C THR A 83 6.74 14.73 -2.62
N LEU A 84 5.81 14.21 -3.43
CA LEU A 84 6.10 13.37 -4.58
C LEU A 84 6.40 14.17 -5.86
N ARG A 85 6.55 15.49 -5.72
CA ARG A 85 6.76 16.41 -6.86
C ARG A 85 8.02 17.25 -6.68
N LEU A 86 8.66 17.52 -7.80
CA LEU A 86 9.69 18.52 -7.93
C LEU A 86 9.18 19.59 -8.92
N GLY A 87 8.66 20.69 -8.39
CA GLY A 87 7.93 21.68 -9.17
C GLY A 87 6.71 21.04 -9.88
N ARG A 88 6.67 21.12 -11.20
CA ARG A 88 5.58 20.53 -12.01
C ARG A 88 5.76 19.03 -12.29
N ARG A 89 6.96 18.49 -12.10
CA ARG A 89 7.28 17.10 -12.41
C ARG A 89 6.91 16.20 -11.25
N ILE A 90 6.21 15.10 -11.52
CA ILE A 90 6.00 14.01 -10.58
C ILE A 90 7.27 13.15 -10.58
N VAL A 91 7.89 12.98 -9.43
CA VAL A 91 9.14 12.21 -9.25
C VAL A 91 8.94 10.99 -8.37
N GLY A 92 7.93 11.02 -7.50
CA GLY A 92 7.61 9.92 -6.61
C GLY A 92 6.29 9.24 -6.95
N LYS A 93 6.06 8.09 -6.33
CA LYS A 93 4.85 7.29 -6.45
C LYS A 93 4.21 7.08 -5.09
N CYS A 94 2.89 6.94 -5.07
CA CYS A 94 2.14 6.61 -3.86
C CYS A 94 1.33 5.34 -4.07
N MET A 95 1.30 4.51 -3.05
CA MET A 95 0.40 3.38 -2.90
C MET A 95 -0.37 3.54 -1.60
N MET A 96 -1.68 3.37 -1.66
CA MET A 96 -2.56 3.39 -0.50
C MET A 96 -3.36 2.10 -0.48
N GLY A 97 -3.20 1.33 0.59
CA GLY A 97 -3.96 0.10 0.82
C GLY A 97 -4.90 0.26 2.00
N SER A 98 -6.04 -0.39 1.93
CA SER A 98 -6.94 -0.54 3.07
C SER A 98 -7.99 -1.61 2.81
N THR A 99 -8.46 -2.23 3.87
CA THR A 99 -9.74 -2.91 3.91
C THR A 99 -10.86 -1.90 4.19
N SER A 100 -12.11 -2.32 4.02
CA SER A 100 -13.27 -1.49 4.34
C SER A 100 -13.32 -1.14 5.84
N ASN A 101 -13.88 0.03 6.16
CA ASN A 101 -14.12 0.47 7.51
C ASN A 101 -15.47 1.17 7.62
N ALA A 102 -16.01 1.24 8.83
CA ALA A 102 -17.24 1.97 9.13
C ALA A 102 -17.11 3.45 8.72
N LEU A 103 -18.15 3.99 8.10
CA LEU A 103 -18.10 5.33 7.51
C LEU A 103 -17.90 6.44 8.55
N ASP A 104 -18.46 6.25 9.75
CA ASP A 104 -18.36 7.16 10.90
C ASP A 104 -16.97 7.12 11.56
N LYS A 105 -16.19 6.06 11.30
CA LYS A 105 -14.84 5.85 11.84
C LYS A 105 -13.71 6.15 10.82
N GLY A 106 -13.94 7.07 9.89
CA GLY A 106 -12.94 7.48 8.90
C GLY A 106 -13.09 6.83 7.52
N GLY A 107 -13.88 5.75 7.40
CA GLY A 107 -14.13 5.08 6.13
C GLY A 107 -14.77 5.98 5.06
N ASP A 108 -15.54 7.00 5.46
CA ASP A 108 -16.16 7.97 4.56
C ASP A 108 -15.12 8.80 3.79
N ASN A 109 -14.02 9.17 4.44
CA ASN A 109 -12.94 9.94 3.82
C ASN A 109 -12.17 9.08 2.80
N PHE A 110 -11.88 7.84 3.14
CA PHE A 110 -11.25 6.90 2.21
C PHE A 110 -12.17 6.59 1.03
N LYS A 111 -13.47 6.39 1.27
CA LYS A 111 -14.47 6.22 0.22
C LYS A 111 -14.49 7.40 -0.76
N LYS A 112 -14.47 8.64 -0.26
CA LYS A 112 -14.40 9.85 -1.11
C LYS A 112 -13.11 9.85 -1.94
N LEU A 113 -11.97 9.50 -1.32
CA LEU A 113 -10.69 9.42 -2.03
C LEU A 113 -10.72 8.36 -3.11
N TYR A 114 -11.28 7.19 -2.82
CA TYR A 114 -11.44 6.09 -3.77
C TYR A 114 -12.28 6.49 -4.99
N TYR A 115 -13.45 7.11 -4.79
CA TYR A 115 -14.28 7.59 -5.90
C TYR A 115 -13.65 8.72 -6.71
N ASN A 116 -12.86 9.59 -6.06
CA ASN A 116 -12.07 10.61 -6.75
C ASN A 116 -10.89 10.02 -7.54
N SER A 117 -10.61 8.74 -7.33
CA SER A 117 -9.55 7.97 -8.01
C SER A 117 -10.08 7.07 -9.13
N ASP A 118 -11.34 7.22 -9.51
CA ASP A 118 -12.02 6.43 -10.53
C ASP A 118 -11.29 6.49 -11.86
N VAL A 119 -10.79 5.34 -12.31
CA VAL A 119 -9.97 5.20 -13.52
C VAL A 119 -10.74 5.48 -14.81
N THR A 120 -12.07 5.48 -14.74
CA THR A 120 -12.96 5.79 -15.89
C THR A 120 -13.16 7.29 -16.06
N LYS A 121 -12.92 8.08 -15.00
CA LYS A 121 -13.13 9.54 -14.95
C LYS A 121 -11.80 10.29 -14.96
N ARG A 122 -11.15 10.35 -16.11
CA ARG A 122 -9.86 11.03 -16.28
C ARG A 122 -10.05 12.36 -17.02
N ASN A 123 -9.23 13.32 -16.63
CA ASN A 123 -9.12 14.60 -17.35
C ASN A 123 -8.34 14.43 -18.66
N ARG A 124 -8.18 15.51 -19.43
CA ARG A 124 -7.44 15.51 -20.71
C ARG A 124 -5.98 15.07 -20.59
N ASN A 125 -5.39 15.15 -19.39
CA ASN A 125 -4.03 14.73 -19.11
C ASN A 125 -3.97 13.29 -18.59
N GLY A 126 -5.06 12.54 -18.63
CA GLY A 126 -5.16 11.16 -18.16
C GLY A 126 -5.18 10.99 -16.63
N GLN A 127 -5.35 12.08 -15.88
CA GLN A 127 -5.35 12.05 -14.42
C GLN A 127 -6.78 12.01 -13.86
N THR A 128 -6.95 11.27 -12.78
CA THR A 128 -8.17 11.30 -11.95
C THR A 128 -8.23 12.58 -11.10
N SER A 129 -9.35 12.85 -10.45
CA SER A 129 -9.50 14.03 -9.58
C SER A 129 -8.55 14.04 -8.38
N SER A 130 -8.25 12.88 -7.82
CA SER A 130 -7.29 12.73 -6.72
C SER A 130 -5.83 12.74 -7.19
N GLY A 131 -5.59 12.30 -8.42
CA GLY A 131 -4.27 11.97 -8.96
C GLY A 131 -3.82 10.54 -8.64
N LEU A 132 -4.64 9.76 -7.90
CA LEU A 132 -4.48 8.33 -7.66
C LEU A 132 -5.38 7.55 -8.62
N TYR A 133 -5.15 6.25 -8.73
CA TYR A 133 -5.92 5.35 -9.56
C TYR A 133 -6.46 4.22 -8.70
N SER A 134 -7.79 4.12 -8.59
CA SER A 134 -8.42 3.11 -7.76
C SER A 134 -8.26 1.72 -8.37
N LEU A 135 -7.97 0.77 -7.50
CA LEU A 135 -8.00 -0.67 -7.76
C LEU A 135 -8.82 -1.32 -6.65
N PHE A 136 -9.75 -2.16 -7.02
CA PHE A 136 -10.47 -3.03 -6.09
C PHE A 136 -9.98 -4.46 -6.28
N ILE A 137 -9.55 -5.06 -5.19
CA ILE A 137 -9.20 -6.48 -5.16
C ILE A 137 -10.30 -7.16 -4.37
N PRO A 138 -11.17 -7.93 -5.01
CA PRO A 138 -12.23 -8.64 -4.32
C PRO A 138 -11.65 -9.71 -3.40
N MET A 139 -12.35 -9.98 -2.32
CA MET A 139 -11.91 -10.92 -1.28
C MET A 139 -11.71 -12.32 -1.86
N GLU A 140 -12.52 -12.68 -2.84
CA GLU A 140 -12.52 -13.98 -3.50
C GLU A 140 -11.18 -14.32 -4.19
N TRP A 141 -10.41 -13.28 -4.56
CA TRP A 141 -9.08 -13.49 -5.13
C TRP A 141 -8.02 -13.94 -4.11
N ASN A 142 -8.36 -13.84 -2.83
CA ASN A 142 -7.49 -14.33 -1.75
C ASN A 142 -7.80 -15.76 -1.33
N TYR A 143 -8.80 -16.39 -1.94
CA TYR A 143 -9.13 -17.78 -1.65
C TYR A 143 -8.25 -18.72 -2.47
N GLU A 144 -7.18 -19.17 -1.85
CA GLU A 144 -6.39 -20.27 -2.39
C GLU A 144 -7.28 -21.50 -2.60
N GLY A 145 -7.11 -22.18 -3.72
CA GLY A 145 -7.93 -23.33 -4.08
C GLY A 145 -9.24 -23.02 -4.80
N TYR A 146 -9.59 -21.73 -4.99
CA TYR A 146 -10.79 -21.32 -5.73
C TYR A 146 -10.48 -20.49 -6.98
N LEU A 147 -9.23 -20.39 -7.38
CA LEU A 147 -8.82 -19.72 -8.60
C LEU A 147 -8.65 -20.75 -9.73
N ASP A 148 -9.24 -20.48 -10.88
CA ASP A 148 -9.03 -21.30 -12.09
C ASP A 148 -7.61 -21.13 -12.64
N THR A 149 -7.29 -21.86 -13.70
CA THR A 149 -5.95 -21.81 -14.34
C THR A 149 -5.61 -20.44 -14.93
N TYR A 150 -6.57 -19.52 -15.06
CA TYR A 150 -6.38 -18.15 -15.51
C TYR A 150 -6.26 -17.17 -14.34
N GLY A 151 -6.38 -17.64 -13.10
CA GLY A 151 -6.39 -16.81 -11.90
C GLY A 151 -7.72 -16.10 -11.65
N ALA A 152 -8.79 -16.54 -12.30
CA ALA A 152 -10.13 -16.02 -12.06
C ALA A 152 -10.83 -16.83 -10.94
N PRO A 153 -11.55 -16.16 -10.01
CA PRO A 153 -12.26 -16.84 -8.94
C PRO A 153 -13.47 -17.61 -9.46
N VAL A 154 -13.61 -18.84 -9.01
CA VAL A 154 -14.75 -19.70 -9.29
C VAL A 154 -15.85 -19.42 -8.27
N PHE A 155 -16.76 -18.49 -8.58
CA PHE A 155 -17.82 -18.07 -7.66
C PHE A 155 -18.89 -19.12 -7.45
N LEU A 156 -19.40 -19.66 -8.54
CA LEU A 156 -20.47 -20.64 -8.52
C LEU A 156 -19.88 -22.04 -8.64
N THR A 157 -20.48 -22.98 -7.95
CA THR A 157 -20.12 -24.40 -8.02
C THR A 157 -20.23 -24.89 -9.47
N PRO A 158 -19.14 -25.37 -10.06
CA PRO A 158 -19.12 -25.83 -11.42
C PRO A 158 -19.85 -27.17 -11.54
N ARG A 159 -20.49 -27.42 -12.67
CA ARG A 159 -21.16 -28.71 -12.94
C ARG A 159 -20.21 -29.90 -12.95
N ASN A 160 -18.98 -29.66 -13.37
CA ASN A 160 -17.87 -30.64 -13.31
C ASN A 160 -16.69 -29.94 -12.67
N PRO A 161 -15.86 -30.66 -11.90
CA PRO A 161 -14.67 -30.07 -11.29
C PRO A 161 -13.80 -29.33 -12.32
N ILE A 162 -13.36 -28.15 -11.98
CA ILE A 162 -12.43 -27.33 -12.77
C ILE A 162 -11.05 -27.47 -12.16
N ILE A 163 -10.02 -27.55 -12.97
CA ILE A 163 -8.64 -27.54 -12.45
C ILE A 163 -8.28 -26.12 -12.05
N GLY A 164 -7.85 -25.95 -10.80
CA GLY A 164 -7.36 -24.71 -10.25
C GLY A 164 -5.93 -24.38 -10.68
N ILE A 165 -5.50 -23.14 -10.37
CA ILE A 165 -4.16 -22.63 -10.68
C ILE A 165 -3.05 -23.44 -9.99
N ASP A 166 -3.37 -24.07 -8.87
CA ASP A 166 -2.51 -24.95 -8.08
C ASP A 166 -2.55 -26.42 -8.54
N ASN A 167 -3.24 -26.70 -9.66
CA ASN A 167 -3.51 -28.05 -10.20
C ASN A 167 -4.42 -28.93 -9.32
N THR A 168 -5.09 -28.37 -8.33
CA THR A 168 -6.13 -29.09 -7.57
C THR A 168 -7.51 -28.93 -8.24
N PRO A 169 -8.41 -29.94 -8.11
CA PRO A 169 -9.75 -29.79 -8.61
C PRO A 169 -10.59 -28.89 -7.70
N ILE A 170 -11.27 -27.93 -8.30
CA ILE A 170 -12.28 -27.08 -7.65
C ILE A 170 -13.64 -27.74 -7.86
N GLU A 171 -14.20 -28.32 -6.81
CA GLU A 171 -15.47 -29.04 -6.84
C GLU A 171 -16.65 -28.16 -6.46
N ILE A 172 -16.43 -27.21 -5.55
CA ILE A 172 -17.42 -26.22 -5.10
C ILE A 172 -16.93 -24.80 -5.34
N GLY A 173 -17.86 -23.87 -5.57
CA GLY A 173 -17.53 -22.46 -5.74
C GLY A 173 -17.42 -21.72 -4.41
N VAL A 174 -16.84 -20.52 -4.44
CA VAL A 174 -16.62 -19.68 -3.24
C VAL A 174 -17.93 -19.40 -2.49
N ILE A 175 -19.03 -19.17 -3.20
CA ILE A 175 -20.32 -18.84 -2.57
C ILE A 175 -20.82 -20.02 -1.75
N GLU A 176 -20.84 -21.22 -2.34
CA GLU A 176 -21.29 -22.42 -1.63
C GLU A 176 -20.35 -22.78 -0.48
N HIS A 177 -19.06 -22.52 -0.62
CA HIS A 177 -18.11 -22.69 0.47
C HIS A 177 -18.50 -21.82 1.68
N TRP A 178 -18.82 -20.54 1.46
CA TRP A 178 -19.23 -19.64 2.53
C TRP A 178 -20.58 -19.96 3.14
N GLU A 179 -21.50 -20.52 2.36
CA GLU A 179 -22.79 -20.94 2.87
C GLU A 179 -22.69 -22.19 3.77
N ASN A 180 -21.58 -22.94 3.63
CA ASN A 180 -21.32 -24.16 4.39
C ASN A 180 -20.46 -23.94 5.65
N GLU A 181 -19.86 -22.75 5.85
CA GLU A 181 -19.13 -22.35 7.06
C GLU A 181 -20.06 -21.69 8.10
#